data_4d511d2f10b6812286468474da628b57
#
_entry.id   4d511d2f10b6812286468474da628b57
#
_cell.length_a   1.000
_cell.length_b   1.000
_cell.length_c   1.000
_cell.angle_alpha   90.00
_cell.angle_beta   90.00
_cell.angle_gamma   90.00
#
_symmetry.space_group_name_H-M   'P 1'
#
loop_
_entity.id
_entity.type
_entity.pdbx_description
1 polymer ?
#
loop_
_entity_poly.entity_id
_entity_poly.type
_entity_poly.pdbx_seq_one_letter_code
_entity_poly.pdbx_strand_id
1 'polypeptide(L)'
;VKPGDSLNIPVTLENYTGASLNADLEITAMPEGWEGYLQGGSYQVSRVHVKNGEEGAQVTLHVTVPKELTEGTYTVEVKASAGGGLTASLPVSFMVNEMNAGKGSFTSEYPQQEGTTGTSFSFSTTLINNGLKTQSYSLSSNAPSGWGVSFTPTGETAKVAALEVESGASKGMTVSVTPPEGVAAGEY
;
A
#
# COMPACT_ATOMS: atom_id res chain seq x y z
N VAL A 1 -2.35 -8.52 -3.50
CA VAL A 1 -2.25 -7.56 -2.37
C VAL A 1 -1.03 -6.68 -2.57
N LYS A 2 -1.02 -5.52 -1.93
CA LYS A 2 0.05 -4.52 -1.99
C LYS A 2 0.68 -4.31 -0.62
N PRO A 3 1.92 -3.82 -0.56
CA PRO A 3 2.53 -3.38 0.69
C PRO A 3 1.66 -2.36 1.44
N GLY A 4 1.49 -2.57 2.75
CA GLY A 4 0.68 -1.71 3.61
C GLY A 4 -0.84 -1.90 3.52
N ASP A 5 -1.34 -2.83 2.73
CA ASP A 5 -2.77 -3.12 2.66
C ASP A 5 -3.30 -3.60 4.01
N SER A 6 -4.53 -3.17 4.35
CA SER A 6 -5.33 -3.75 5.43
C SER A 6 -6.56 -4.40 4.81
N LEU A 7 -6.71 -5.69 5.05
CA LEU A 7 -7.71 -6.54 4.41
C LEU A 7 -8.70 -7.08 5.42
N ASN A 8 -9.95 -7.16 5.02
CA ASN A 8 -11.05 -7.69 5.82
C ASN A 8 -11.68 -8.86 5.05
N ILE A 9 -11.48 -10.08 5.55
CA ILE A 9 -11.88 -11.29 4.87
C ILE A 9 -13.00 -11.95 5.67
N PRO A 10 -14.22 -12.02 5.14
CA PRO A 10 -15.30 -12.71 5.80
C PRO A 10 -15.04 -14.21 5.84
N VAL A 11 -15.20 -14.81 7.01
CA VAL A 11 -15.05 -16.25 7.25
C VAL A 11 -16.34 -16.76 7.90
N THR A 12 -16.90 -17.80 7.33
CA THR A 12 -18.10 -18.46 7.87
C THR A 12 -17.73 -19.83 8.40
N LEU A 13 -18.12 -20.12 9.64
CA LEU A 13 -18.03 -21.46 10.24
C LEU A 13 -19.41 -22.12 10.17
N GLU A 14 -19.51 -23.20 9.45
CA GLU A 14 -20.71 -24.03 9.39
C GLU A 14 -20.58 -25.23 10.33
N ASN A 15 -21.70 -25.70 10.86
CA ASN A 15 -21.76 -26.80 11.80
C ASN A 15 -22.89 -27.76 11.47
N TYR A 16 -22.58 -28.99 11.11
CA TYR A 16 -23.52 -30.04 10.77
C TYR A 16 -23.44 -31.25 11.73
N THR A 17 -23.03 -31.03 12.98
CA THR A 17 -22.86 -32.11 13.98
C THR A 17 -24.17 -32.57 14.63
N GLY A 18 -25.28 -31.91 14.31
CA GLY A 18 -26.60 -32.22 14.90
C GLY A 18 -26.96 -31.37 16.14
N ALA A 19 -25.98 -30.67 16.72
CA ALA A 19 -26.19 -29.78 17.87
C ALA A 19 -25.33 -28.52 17.75
N SER A 20 -25.75 -27.42 18.37
CA SER A 20 -24.93 -26.22 18.46
C SER A 20 -23.69 -26.46 19.30
N LEU A 21 -22.57 -25.82 18.97
CA LEU A 21 -21.29 -25.96 19.66
C LEU A 21 -20.60 -24.60 19.85
N ASN A 22 -19.60 -24.56 20.71
CA ASN A 22 -18.66 -23.46 20.79
C ASN A 22 -17.35 -23.87 20.14
N ALA A 23 -16.84 -23.04 19.22
CA ALA A 23 -15.57 -23.25 18.55
C ALA A 23 -14.54 -22.22 19.01
N ASP A 24 -13.36 -22.68 19.41
CA ASP A 24 -12.20 -21.84 19.62
C ASP A 24 -11.56 -21.54 18.27
N LEU A 25 -11.19 -20.28 18.06
CA LEU A 25 -10.60 -19.78 16.83
C LEU A 25 -9.16 -19.30 17.09
N GLU A 26 -8.26 -19.71 16.23
CA GLU A 26 -6.85 -19.35 16.30
C GLU A 26 -6.29 -19.10 14.91
N ILE A 27 -5.38 -18.15 14.78
CA ILE A 27 -4.53 -17.99 13.60
C ILE A 27 -3.27 -18.83 13.87
N THR A 28 -3.15 -19.98 13.22
CA THR A 28 -2.08 -20.95 13.46
C THR A 28 -0.85 -20.72 12.60
N ALA A 29 -1.00 -19.99 11.48
CA ALA A 29 0.12 -19.55 10.66
C ALA A 29 -0.10 -18.11 10.18
N MET A 30 0.94 -17.30 10.33
CA MET A 30 1.01 -15.91 9.86
C MET A 30 2.39 -15.69 9.25
N PRO A 31 2.51 -15.14 8.03
CA PRO A 31 3.81 -14.82 7.46
C PRO A 31 4.57 -13.77 8.30
N GLU A 32 5.89 -13.79 8.23
CA GLU A 32 6.74 -12.86 8.97
C GLU A 32 6.42 -11.39 8.61
N GLY A 33 6.27 -10.55 9.64
CA GLY A 33 5.95 -9.13 9.50
C GLY A 33 4.47 -8.83 9.20
N TRP A 34 3.63 -9.86 8.99
CA TRP A 34 2.19 -9.67 8.84
C TRP A 34 1.53 -9.67 10.23
N GLU A 35 0.44 -8.96 10.36
CA GLU A 35 -0.38 -8.93 11.57
C GLU A 35 -1.82 -9.27 11.24
N GLY A 36 -2.54 -9.88 12.19
CA GLY A 36 -3.94 -10.18 11.98
C GLY A 36 -4.66 -10.62 13.25
N TYR A 37 -5.98 -10.52 13.20
CA TYR A 37 -6.88 -10.94 14.27
C TYR A 37 -8.24 -11.34 13.69
N LEU A 38 -9.03 -12.03 14.49
CA LEU A 38 -10.40 -12.41 14.14
C LEU A 38 -11.39 -11.51 14.89
N GLN A 39 -12.40 -11.02 14.18
CA GLN A 39 -13.43 -10.14 14.72
C GLN A 39 -14.82 -10.74 14.54
N GLY A 40 -15.63 -10.73 15.61
CA GLY A 40 -17.05 -11.04 15.59
C GLY A 40 -17.87 -9.81 16.01
N GLY A 41 -18.70 -9.31 15.11
CA GLY A 41 -19.38 -8.01 15.33
C GLY A 41 -18.37 -6.88 15.46
N SER A 42 -18.33 -6.21 16.62
CA SER A 42 -17.39 -5.10 16.91
C SER A 42 -16.21 -5.50 17.80
N TYR A 43 -16.05 -6.79 18.10
CA TYR A 43 -15.06 -7.26 19.08
C TYR A 43 -14.08 -8.25 18.46
N GLN A 44 -12.83 -8.19 18.89
CA GLN A 44 -11.88 -9.27 18.63
C GLN A 44 -12.33 -10.52 19.41
N VAL A 45 -12.33 -11.66 18.73
CA VAL A 45 -12.85 -12.92 19.26
C VAL A 45 -11.84 -14.05 19.10
N SER A 46 -11.78 -14.92 20.10
CA SER A 46 -11.07 -16.20 20.05
C SER A 46 -12.00 -17.41 20.23
N ARG A 47 -13.30 -17.16 20.39
CA ARG A 47 -14.33 -18.18 20.51
C ARG A 47 -15.67 -17.68 19.98
N VAL A 48 -16.39 -18.54 19.27
CA VAL A 48 -17.72 -18.24 18.74
C VAL A 48 -18.68 -19.38 19.02
N HIS A 49 -19.96 -19.03 19.17
CA HIS A 49 -21.04 -20.00 19.23
C HIS A 49 -21.52 -20.30 17.80
N VAL A 50 -21.49 -21.56 17.40
CA VAL A 50 -21.87 -22.00 16.06
C VAL A 50 -23.15 -22.82 16.14
N LYS A 51 -24.26 -22.26 15.62
CA LYS A 51 -25.52 -22.99 15.53
C LYS A 51 -25.38 -24.18 14.59
N ASN A 52 -26.18 -25.22 14.83
CA ASN A 52 -26.26 -26.32 13.90
C ASN A 52 -27.05 -25.91 12.65
N GLY A 53 -26.54 -26.27 11.46
CA GLY A 53 -27.13 -25.94 10.17
C GLY A 53 -26.38 -24.85 9.41
N GLU A 54 -27.01 -24.34 8.36
CA GLU A 54 -26.41 -23.42 7.38
C GLU A 54 -26.14 -22.00 7.88
N GLU A 55 -26.82 -21.57 8.95
CA GLU A 55 -26.59 -20.20 9.48
C GLU A 55 -25.17 -19.95 9.98
N GLY A 56 -24.51 -21.02 10.49
CA GLY A 56 -23.14 -20.96 10.97
C GLY A 56 -22.84 -19.84 11.97
N ALA A 57 -21.56 -19.47 12.05
CA ALA A 57 -21.09 -18.28 12.71
C ALA A 57 -20.20 -17.48 11.75
N GLN A 58 -20.41 -16.16 11.68
CA GLN A 58 -19.62 -15.29 10.83
C GLN A 58 -18.60 -14.51 11.66
N VAL A 59 -17.36 -14.50 11.18
CA VAL A 59 -16.27 -13.70 11.70
C VAL A 59 -15.53 -13.03 10.54
N THR A 60 -14.79 -11.97 10.83
CA THR A 60 -13.92 -11.32 9.85
C THR A 60 -12.48 -11.56 10.26
N LEU A 61 -11.68 -12.10 9.34
CA LEU A 61 -10.23 -12.13 9.47
C LEU A 61 -9.68 -10.79 8.98
N HIS A 62 -9.12 -10.01 9.91
CA HIS A 62 -8.36 -8.81 9.61
C HIS A 62 -6.90 -9.18 9.39
N VAL A 63 -6.31 -8.68 8.30
CA VAL A 63 -4.90 -8.89 7.97
C VAL A 63 -4.28 -7.58 7.59
N THR A 64 -3.16 -7.24 8.21
CA THR A 64 -2.32 -6.08 7.86
C THR A 64 -1.04 -6.58 7.19
N VAL A 65 -0.82 -6.11 5.98
CA VAL A 65 0.33 -6.46 5.15
C VAL A 65 1.48 -5.51 5.48
N PRO A 66 2.74 -5.98 5.62
CA PRO A 66 3.87 -5.12 5.90
C PRO A 66 4.14 -4.13 4.74
N LYS A 67 4.82 -3.03 5.06
CA LYS A 67 5.15 -1.98 4.09
C LYS A 67 6.18 -2.40 3.04
N GLU A 68 6.95 -3.43 3.30
CA GLU A 68 7.93 -4.00 2.38
C GLU A 68 7.65 -5.49 2.19
N LEU A 69 7.59 -5.91 0.93
CA LEU A 69 7.33 -7.29 0.54
C LEU A 69 8.30 -7.76 -0.54
N THR A 70 8.40 -9.05 -0.70
CA THR A 70 8.96 -9.69 -1.89
C THR A 70 7.85 -10.35 -2.69
N GLU A 71 8.08 -10.59 -3.98
CA GLU A 71 7.16 -11.39 -4.78
C GLU A 71 6.99 -12.78 -4.19
N GLY A 72 5.77 -13.28 -4.19
CA GLY A 72 5.49 -14.62 -3.68
C GLY A 72 4.03 -14.83 -3.30
N THR A 73 3.77 -16.01 -2.80
CA THR A 73 2.48 -16.38 -2.20
C THR A 73 2.65 -16.50 -0.69
N TYR A 74 1.84 -15.77 0.03
CA TYR A 74 1.81 -15.73 1.49
C TYR A 74 0.51 -16.37 1.97
N THR A 75 0.59 -17.23 2.98
CA THR A 75 -0.59 -17.94 3.50
C THR A 75 -0.78 -17.67 4.98
N VAL A 76 -1.99 -17.24 5.32
CA VAL A 76 -2.50 -17.15 6.70
C VAL A 76 -3.41 -18.35 6.93
N GLU A 77 -3.23 -19.07 8.03
CA GLU A 77 -4.08 -20.22 8.36
C GLU A 77 -4.93 -19.90 9.60
N VAL A 78 -6.23 -20.02 9.43
CA VAL A 78 -7.21 -19.94 10.53
C VAL A 78 -7.66 -21.35 10.89
N LYS A 79 -7.59 -21.70 12.17
CA LYS A 79 -8.07 -22.97 12.71
C LYS A 79 -9.24 -22.76 13.66
N ALA A 80 -10.25 -23.57 13.49
CA ALA A 80 -11.34 -23.70 14.44
C ALA A 80 -11.24 -25.06 15.14
N SER A 81 -11.47 -25.10 16.46
CA SER A 81 -11.50 -26.34 17.25
C SER A 81 -12.66 -26.34 18.23
N ALA A 82 -13.30 -27.51 18.40
CA ALA A 82 -14.44 -27.67 19.28
C ALA A 82 -14.32 -28.98 20.08
N GLY A 83 -15.22 -29.15 21.04
CA GLY A 83 -15.29 -30.36 21.87
C GLY A 83 -15.37 -31.63 21.03
N GLY A 84 -14.88 -32.75 21.60
CA GLY A 84 -14.89 -34.06 20.90
C GLY A 84 -13.78 -34.22 19.85
N GLY A 85 -12.78 -33.32 19.81
CA GLY A 85 -11.67 -33.39 18.85
C GLY A 85 -12.03 -32.85 17.46
N LEU A 86 -13.13 -32.14 17.31
CA LEU A 86 -13.54 -31.51 16.04
C LEU A 86 -12.61 -30.36 15.71
N THR A 87 -12.07 -30.37 14.50
CA THR A 87 -11.19 -29.30 13.99
C THR A 87 -11.48 -29.01 12.53
N ALA A 88 -11.31 -27.75 12.13
CA ALA A 88 -11.31 -27.31 10.74
C ALA A 88 -10.21 -26.26 10.54
N SER A 89 -9.55 -26.28 9.39
CA SER A 89 -8.53 -25.29 9.02
C SER A 89 -8.89 -24.63 7.69
N LEU A 90 -8.65 -23.33 7.62
CA LEU A 90 -8.85 -22.51 6.43
C LEU A 90 -7.54 -21.80 6.07
N PRO A 91 -6.80 -22.23 5.04
CA PRO A 91 -5.70 -21.48 4.49
C PRO A 91 -6.22 -20.36 3.59
N VAL A 92 -5.77 -19.13 3.86
CA VAL A 92 -6.05 -17.95 3.04
C VAL A 92 -4.75 -17.50 2.38
N SER A 93 -4.70 -17.56 1.05
CA SER A 93 -3.49 -17.25 0.29
C SER A 93 -3.56 -15.88 -0.35
N PHE A 94 -2.46 -15.13 -0.26
CA PHE A 94 -2.27 -13.80 -0.81
C PHE A 94 -1.14 -13.84 -1.82
N MET A 95 -1.42 -13.43 -3.04
CA MET A 95 -0.41 -13.32 -4.09
C MET A 95 0.13 -11.89 -4.17
N VAL A 96 1.44 -11.76 -4.11
CA VAL A 96 2.20 -10.52 -4.29
C VAL A 96 3.02 -10.64 -5.55
N ASN A 97 2.85 -9.73 -6.50
CA ASN A 97 3.65 -9.68 -7.72
C ASN A 97 3.93 -8.23 -8.14
N GLU A 98 5.08 -7.99 -8.78
CA GLU A 98 5.48 -6.67 -9.27
C GLU A 98 4.59 -6.14 -10.41
N MET A 99 3.95 -7.00 -11.18
CA MET A 99 3.08 -6.57 -12.28
C MET A 99 1.88 -5.73 -11.79
N ASN A 100 1.42 -5.96 -10.57
CA ASN A 100 0.35 -5.18 -9.95
C ASN A 100 0.87 -3.94 -9.19
N ALA A 101 2.16 -3.89 -8.87
CA ALA A 101 2.78 -2.74 -8.21
C ALA A 101 3.17 -1.65 -9.21
N GLY A 102 3.53 -2.01 -10.44
CA GLY A 102 3.97 -1.09 -11.49
C GLY A 102 5.30 -0.42 -11.17
N LYS A 103 5.83 0.31 -12.16
CA LYS A 103 6.99 1.20 -11.94
C LYS A 103 6.50 2.51 -11.32
N GLY A 104 7.41 3.24 -10.65
CA GLY A 104 7.12 4.56 -10.13
C GLY A 104 6.62 5.51 -11.24
N SER A 105 5.81 6.48 -10.87
CA SER A 105 5.33 7.52 -11.77
C SER A 105 5.69 8.91 -11.25
N PHE A 106 5.97 9.81 -12.18
CA PHE A 106 6.25 11.21 -11.91
C PHE A 106 5.29 12.06 -12.73
N THR A 107 4.43 12.82 -12.08
CA THR A 107 3.32 13.53 -12.72
C THR A 107 3.29 14.98 -12.30
N SER A 108 2.75 15.85 -13.16
CA SER A 108 2.41 17.24 -12.86
C SER A 108 0.98 17.51 -13.26
N GLU A 109 0.25 18.27 -12.43
CA GLU A 109 -1.11 18.71 -12.74
C GLU A 109 -1.10 19.75 -13.89
N TYR A 110 -0.07 20.61 -13.90
CA TYR A 110 0.12 21.65 -14.92
C TYR A 110 1.50 21.47 -15.56
N PRO A 111 1.62 20.62 -16.60
CA PRO A 111 2.91 20.30 -17.21
C PRO A 111 3.45 21.40 -18.12
N GLN A 112 2.66 22.44 -18.43
CA GLN A 112 3.03 23.58 -19.25
C GLN A 112 2.63 24.89 -18.56
N GLN A 113 3.51 25.88 -18.58
CA GLN A 113 3.28 27.21 -18.04
C GLN A 113 3.79 28.27 -19.05
N GLU A 114 3.10 29.40 -19.11
CA GLU A 114 3.49 30.55 -19.92
C GLU A 114 3.91 31.73 -19.03
N GLY A 115 4.90 32.49 -19.47
CA GLY A 115 5.38 33.66 -18.74
C GLY A 115 6.21 34.57 -19.61
N THR A 116 6.55 35.74 -19.05
CA THR A 116 7.42 36.71 -19.72
C THR A 116 8.90 36.36 -19.48
N THR A 117 9.80 36.91 -20.29
CA THR A 117 11.26 36.75 -20.13
C THR A 117 11.70 37.14 -18.72
N GLY A 118 12.55 36.36 -18.10
CA GLY A 118 13.03 36.56 -16.72
C GLY A 118 12.09 36.05 -15.62
N THR A 119 10.91 35.49 -15.98
CA THR A 119 10.00 34.86 -15.01
C THR A 119 10.49 33.45 -14.67
N SER A 120 10.54 33.13 -13.37
CA SER A 120 10.76 31.75 -12.93
C SER A 120 9.43 30.99 -12.89
N PHE A 121 9.46 29.76 -13.31
CA PHE A 121 8.30 28.86 -13.34
C PHE A 121 8.37 27.87 -12.17
N SER A 122 7.22 27.48 -11.65
CA SER A 122 7.11 26.57 -10.53
C SER A 122 6.05 25.50 -10.82
N PHE A 123 6.48 24.25 -10.90
CA PHE A 123 5.62 23.12 -11.21
C PHE A 123 5.40 22.29 -9.95
N SER A 124 4.14 22.10 -9.57
CA SER A 124 3.76 21.12 -8.55
C SER A 124 3.76 19.73 -9.17
N THR A 125 4.57 18.83 -8.62
CA THR A 125 4.74 17.48 -9.14
C THR A 125 4.56 16.46 -8.03
N THR A 126 4.21 15.24 -8.40
CA THR A 126 4.07 14.11 -7.48
C THR A 126 4.88 12.93 -8.01
N LEU A 127 5.74 12.42 -7.14
CA LEU A 127 6.50 11.19 -7.37
C LEU A 127 5.83 10.07 -6.57
N ILE A 128 5.46 8.98 -7.25
CA ILE A 128 4.78 7.83 -6.67
C ILE A 128 5.69 6.60 -6.83
N ASN A 129 5.93 5.89 -5.74
CA ASN A 129 6.61 4.60 -5.76
C ASN A 129 5.57 3.48 -5.74
N ASN A 130 5.31 2.86 -6.88
CA ASN A 130 4.43 1.69 -7.00
C ASN A 130 5.17 0.36 -6.80
N GLY A 131 6.45 0.38 -6.45
CA GLY A 131 7.26 -0.82 -6.20
C GLY A 131 6.94 -1.47 -4.85
N LEU A 132 7.53 -2.66 -4.63
CA LEU A 132 7.34 -3.45 -3.40
C LEU A 132 8.28 -3.05 -2.25
N LYS A 133 9.22 -2.14 -2.50
CA LYS A 133 10.24 -1.68 -1.53
C LYS A 133 10.40 -0.17 -1.60
N THR A 134 10.92 0.41 -0.54
CA THR A 134 11.39 1.79 -0.52
C THR A 134 12.44 2.01 -1.62
N GLN A 135 12.30 3.08 -2.39
CA GLN A 135 13.18 3.44 -3.50
C GLN A 135 13.74 4.84 -3.34
N SER A 136 15.02 4.99 -3.68
CA SER A 136 15.65 6.29 -3.82
C SER A 136 15.67 6.70 -5.30
N TYR A 137 15.06 7.84 -5.60
CA TYR A 137 14.95 8.39 -6.95
C TYR A 137 15.89 9.57 -7.10
N SER A 138 16.84 9.47 -8.04
CA SER A 138 17.68 10.59 -8.44
C SER A 138 16.87 11.56 -9.31
N LEU A 139 16.99 12.85 -9.03
CA LEU A 139 16.26 13.91 -9.70
C LEU A 139 17.23 14.64 -10.66
N SER A 140 16.84 14.73 -11.90
CA SER A 140 17.63 15.39 -12.95
C SER A 140 16.71 16.11 -13.93
N SER A 141 17.25 17.05 -14.68
CA SER A 141 16.55 17.71 -15.78
C SER A 141 17.43 17.74 -17.03
N ASN A 142 16.79 17.79 -18.16
CA ASN A 142 17.40 18.01 -19.48
C ASN A 142 17.12 19.42 -20.01
N ALA A 143 16.96 20.39 -19.09
CA ALA A 143 16.74 21.77 -19.45
C ALA A 143 17.88 22.33 -20.33
N PRO A 144 17.61 23.28 -21.24
CA PRO A 144 18.63 23.88 -22.07
C PRO A 144 19.76 24.51 -21.27
N SER A 145 20.93 24.67 -21.88
CA SER A 145 22.10 25.27 -21.21
C SER A 145 21.79 26.66 -20.69
N GLY A 146 22.22 26.95 -19.46
CA GLY A 146 22.00 28.22 -18.78
C GLY A 146 20.68 28.31 -18.00
N TRP A 147 19.77 27.31 -18.13
CA TRP A 147 18.56 27.26 -17.32
C TRP A 147 18.87 26.67 -15.94
N GLY A 148 18.36 27.33 -14.90
CA GLY A 148 18.41 26.81 -13.54
C GLY A 148 17.23 25.92 -13.23
N VAL A 149 17.48 24.68 -12.77
CA VAL A 149 16.41 23.79 -12.30
C VAL A 149 16.71 23.33 -10.90
N SER A 150 15.71 23.36 -10.03
CA SER A 150 15.85 22.87 -8.67
C SER A 150 14.59 22.13 -8.21
N PHE A 151 14.78 21.18 -7.32
CA PHE A 151 13.77 20.28 -6.78
C PHE A 151 13.65 20.52 -5.27
N THR A 152 12.44 20.79 -4.79
CA THR A 152 12.17 21.06 -3.37
C THR A 152 11.00 20.21 -2.93
N PRO A 153 11.13 19.28 -1.96
CA PRO A 153 10.00 18.51 -1.45
C PRO A 153 8.92 19.43 -0.86
N THR A 154 7.66 19.06 -1.02
CA THR A 154 6.54 19.84 -0.50
C THR A 154 6.62 19.96 1.02
N GLY A 155 6.51 21.19 1.53
CA GLY A 155 6.64 21.50 2.97
C GLY A 155 8.08 21.68 3.45
N GLU A 156 9.08 21.51 2.58
CA GLU A 156 10.49 21.73 2.86
C GLU A 156 10.99 23.02 2.19
N THR A 157 12.17 23.49 2.61
CA THR A 157 12.86 24.61 1.98
C THR A 157 14.18 24.18 1.32
N ALA A 158 14.66 22.99 1.65
CA ALA A 158 15.90 22.45 1.14
C ALA A 158 15.73 21.92 -0.29
N LYS A 159 16.69 22.29 -1.16
CA LYS A 159 16.80 21.70 -2.51
C LYS A 159 17.48 20.36 -2.43
N VAL A 160 16.94 19.37 -3.13
CA VAL A 160 17.43 18.00 -3.11
C VAL A 160 17.76 17.51 -4.52
N ALA A 161 18.70 16.57 -4.60
CA ALA A 161 19.07 15.89 -5.85
C ALA A 161 18.57 14.43 -5.88
N ALA A 162 18.01 13.94 -4.77
CA ALA A 162 17.40 12.63 -4.68
C ALA A 162 16.28 12.66 -3.64
N LEU A 163 15.32 11.76 -3.80
CA LEU A 163 14.17 11.63 -2.91
C LEU A 163 13.89 10.17 -2.66
N GLU A 164 13.81 9.80 -1.39
CA GLU A 164 13.43 8.45 -0.98
C GLU A 164 11.90 8.38 -0.81
N VAL A 165 11.27 7.36 -1.40
CA VAL A 165 9.82 7.16 -1.33
C VAL A 165 9.54 5.72 -0.89
N GLU A 166 8.79 5.55 0.19
CA GLU A 166 8.38 4.24 0.68
C GLU A 166 7.52 3.50 -0.36
N SER A 167 7.47 2.18 -0.25
CA SER A 167 6.59 1.35 -1.07
C SER A 167 5.14 1.81 -0.98
N GLY A 168 4.47 1.92 -2.14
CA GLY A 168 3.08 2.36 -2.22
C GLY A 168 2.81 3.81 -1.85
N ALA A 169 3.84 4.58 -1.46
CA ALA A 169 3.71 5.97 -1.06
C ALA A 169 3.91 6.95 -2.22
N SER A 170 3.51 8.19 -1.98
CA SER A 170 3.76 9.33 -2.87
C SER A 170 4.38 10.49 -2.11
N LYS A 171 5.24 11.26 -2.78
CA LYS A 171 5.79 12.50 -2.28
C LYS A 171 5.60 13.64 -3.27
N GLY A 172 5.02 14.73 -2.77
CA GLY A 172 4.89 15.97 -3.52
C GLY A 172 6.22 16.72 -3.60
N MET A 173 6.43 17.40 -4.71
CA MET A 173 7.65 18.16 -4.94
C MET A 173 7.37 19.38 -5.83
N THR A 174 8.06 20.47 -5.56
CA THR A 174 8.09 21.66 -6.41
C THR A 174 9.34 21.63 -7.28
N VAL A 175 9.15 21.69 -8.60
CA VAL A 175 10.22 21.87 -9.57
C VAL A 175 10.25 23.34 -9.96
N SER A 176 11.30 24.06 -9.60
CA SER A 176 11.49 25.46 -9.96
C SER A 176 12.43 25.54 -11.15
N VAL A 177 12.00 26.25 -12.19
CA VAL A 177 12.74 26.45 -13.44
C VAL A 177 12.99 27.93 -13.64
N THR A 178 14.26 28.33 -13.78
CA THR A 178 14.65 29.72 -13.98
C THR A 178 15.38 29.86 -15.32
N PRO A 179 14.78 30.54 -16.31
CA PRO A 179 15.46 30.83 -17.56
C PRO A 179 16.62 31.80 -17.34
N PRO A 180 17.64 31.79 -18.23
CA PRO A 180 18.68 32.82 -18.22
C PRO A 180 18.16 34.19 -18.61
N GLU A 181 18.84 35.25 -18.20
CA GLU A 181 18.51 36.58 -18.65
C GLU A 181 18.62 36.72 -20.19
N GLY A 182 17.64 37.39 -20.79
CA GLY A 182 17.66 37.66 -22.24
C GLY A 182 17.32 36.43 -23.11
N VAL A 183 16.73 35.38 -22.56
CA VAL A 183 16.22 34.28 -23.36
C VAL A 183 15.18 34.75 -24.37
N ALA A 184 15.25 34.31 -25.63
CA ALA A 184 14.28 34.69 -26.65
C ALA A 184 12.88 34.12 -26.32
N ALA A 185 11.84 34.76 -26.83
CA ALA A 185 10.50 34.18 -26.73
C ALA A 185 10.43 32.87 -27.58
N GLY A 186 9.87 31.82 -27.02
CA GLY A 186 9.80 30.51 -27.66
C GLY A 186 9.27 29.45 -26.71
N GLU A 187 9.12 28.26 -27.21
CA GLU A 187 8.79 27.05 -26.43
C GLU A 187 10.09 26.29 -26.13
N TYR A 188 10.25 25.87 -24.86
CA TYR A 188 11.46 25.22 -24.34
C TYR A 188 11.12 23.93 -23.57
#